data_9224d9dba921e87579660da4afe62e8f
#
_entry.id   9224d9dba921e87579660da4afe62e8f
#
_cell.length_a   1.000
_cell.length_b   1.000
_cell.length_c   1.000
_cell.angle_alpha   90.00
_cell.angle_beta   90.00
_cell.angle_gamma   90.00
#
_symmetry.space_group_name_H-M   'P 1'
#
loop_
_entity.id
_entity.type
_entity.pdbx_description
1 polymer ?
#
loop_
_entity_poly.entity_id
_entity_poly.type
_entity_poly.pdbx_seq_one_letter_code
_entity_poly.pdbx_strand_id
1 'polypeptide(L)'
;MAHARSVSGVTLLDQGVYQGVWSAGLRASTNWSTLIDRFDVILSRTAPDLVVLVEADMKTIMNRLRSREDGDTRFAPDSQAFDRGIRGYESLKNRIRSTDTAPASIVIENETREDLSSGVDRIAESIHSIHN
;
A
#
# COMPACT_ATOMS: atom_id res chain seq x y z
N MET A 1 4.79 3.06 -15.30
CA MET A 1 3.32 2.93 -15.39
C MET A 1 2.78 3.07 -16.82
N ALA A 2 3.16 4.07 -17.60
CA ALA A 2 2.70 4.15 -19.00
C ALA A 2 3.02 2.91 -19.83
N HIS A 3 4.19 2.30 -19.62
CA HIS A 3 4.59 1.06 -20.31
C HIS A 3 3.71 -0.14 -19.93
N ALA A 4 3.38 -0.28 -18.65
CA ALA A 4 2.54 -1.38 -18.17
C ALA A 4 1.13 -1.38 -18.82
N ARG A 5 0.58 -0.20 -19.11
CA ARG A 5 -0.73 -0.07 -19.77
C ARG A 5 -0.72 -0.37 -21.27
N SER A 6 0.44 -0.42 -21.89
CA SER A 6 0.60 -0.72 -23.33
C SER A 6 0.78 -2.21 -23.62
N VAL A 7 0.94 -3.03 -22.59
CA VAL A 7 1.16 -4.50 -22.70
C VAL A 7 -0.14 -5.21 -22.36
N SER A 8 -0.54 -6.15 -23.19
CA SER A 8 -1.67 -7.03 -22.89
C SER A 8 -1.32 -7.99 -21.74
N GLY A 9 -2.25 -8.22 -20.83
CA GLY A 9 -2.10 -9.12 -19.69
C GLY A 9 -2.03 -8.41 -18.36
N VAL A 10 -1.68 -9.15 -17.30
CA VAL A 10 -1.58 -8.65 -15.92
C VAL A 10 -0.17 -8.18 -15.63
N THR A 11 -0.04 -6.96 -15.14
CA THR A 11 1.22 -6.41 -14.66
C THR A 11 1.18 -6.21 -13.16
N LEU A 12 2.06 -6.87 -12.44
CA LEU A 12 2.22 -6.69 -11.00
C LEU A 12 3.27 -5.61 -10.72
N LEU A 13 2.92 -4.67 -9.88
CA LEU A 13 3.82 -3.61 -9.42
C LEU A 13 4.08 -3.80 -7.93
N ASP A 14 5.30 -4.23 -7.58
CA ASP A 14 5.75 -4.37 -6.19
C ASP A 14 5.78 -3.01 -5.48
N GLN A 15 6.23 -1.96 -6.18
CA GLN A 15 6.22 -0.59 -5.67
C GLN A 15 5.41 0.30 -6.60
N GLY A 16 4.11 0.40 -6.30
CA GLY A 16 3.19 1.23 -7.04
C GLY A 16 3.22 2.70 -6.63
N VAL A 17 2.37 3.50 -7.27
CA VAL A 17 2.27 4.95 -7.03
C VAL A 17 1.93 5.27 -5.57
N TYR A 18 1.07 4.50 -4.92
CA TYR A 18 0.69 4.72 -3.52
C TYR A 18 1.87 4.52 -2.57
N GLN A 19 2.69 3.50 -2.79
CA GLN A 19 3.91 3.30 -2.01
C GLN A 19 4.95 4.38 -2.28
N GLY A 20 5.02 4.89 -3.50
CA GLY A 20 5.86 6.05 -3.84
C GLY A 20 5.47 7.30 -3.04
N VAL A 21 4.18 7.60 -2.95
CA VAL A 21 3.65 8.71 -2.14
C VAL A 21 3.91 8.47 -0.65
N TRP A 22 3.70 7.26 -0.15
CA TRP A 22 4.01 6.90 1.24
C TRP A 22 5.49 7.12 1.55
N SER A 23 6.39 6.63 0.71
CA SER A 23 7.84 6.78 0.89
C SER A 23 8.29 8.25 0.85
N ALA A 24 7.70 9.06 -0.04
CA ALA A 24 7.94 10.50 -0.08
C ALA A 24 7.43 11.18 1.19
N GLY A 25 6.26 10.79 1.67
CA GLY A 25 5.63 11.32 2.86
C GLY A 25 6.42 11.05 4.14
N LEU A 26 7.13 9.93 4.23
CA LEU A 26 7.98 9.65 5.39
C LEU A 26 9.08 10.70 5.60
N ARG A 27 9.56 11.30 4.52
CA ARG A 27 10.63 12.30 4.53
C ARG A 27 10.12 13.73 4.51
N ALA A 28 8.85 13.94 4.20
CA ALA A 28 8.26 15.26 4.10
C ALA A 28 7.98 15.84 5.49
N SER A 29 8.11 17.15 5.65
CA SER A 29 7.73 17.87 6.88
C SER A 29 6.23 18.20 6.93
N THR A 30 5.51 18.08 5.81
CA THR A 30 4.07 18.37 5.71
C THR A 30 3.20 17.24 6.27
N ASN A 31 1.96 17.53 6.61
CA ASN A 31 1.01 16.52 7.04
C ASN A 31 0.51 15.66 5.87
N TRP A 32 -0.06 14.49 6.18
CA TRP A 32 -0.46 13.52 5.18
C TRP A 32 -1.61 13.99 4.29
N SER A 33 -2.60 14.72 4.82
CA SER A 33 -3.70 15.22 4.00
C SER A 33 -3.20 16.18 2.93
N THR A 34 -2.41 17.17 3.31
CA THR A 34 -1.80 18.13 2.36
C THR A 34 -0.92 17.42 1.33
N LEU A 35 -0.19 16.38 1.74
CA LEU A 35 0.65 15.62 0.81
C LEU A 35 -0.22 14.87 -0.21
N ILE A 36 -1.25 14.17 0.25
CA ILE A 36 -2.17 13.41 -0.61
C ILE A 36 -2.87 14.36 -1.59
N ASP A 37 -3.35 15.51 -1.14
CA ASP A 37 -3.98 16.52 -1.99
C ASP A 37 -3.05 16.99 -3.12
N ARG A 38 -1.76 17.20 -2.80
CA ARG A 38 -0.74 17.57 -3.80
C ARG A 38 -0.50 16.47 -4.84
N PHE A 39 -0.61 15.22 -4.45
CA PHE A 39 -0.42 14.07 -5.33
C PHE A 39 -1.71 13.58 -5.98
N ASP A 40 -2.87 14.18 -5.68
CA ASP A 40 -4.18 13.70 -6.11
C ASP A 40 -4.28 13.52 -7.62
N VAL A 41 -3.78 14.46 -8.40
CA VAL A 41 -3.77 14.38 -9.87
C VAL A 41 -2.93 13.19 -10.36
N ILE A 42 -1.79 12.93 -9.71
CA ILE A 42 -0.93 11.79 -10.06
C ILE A 42 -1.63 10.49 -9.64
N LEU A 43 -2.14 10.43 -8.43
CA LEU A 43 -2.85 9.25 -7.91
C LEU A 43 -4.03 8.87 -8.81
N SER A 44 -4.83 9.86 -9.24
CA SER A 44 -5.99 9.62 -10.09
C SER A 44 -5.62 9.20 -11.51
N ARG A 45 -4.56 9.80 -12.10
CA ARG A 45 -4.14 9.50 -13.49
C ARG A 45 -3.34 8.21 -13.63
N THR A 46 -2.68 7.78 -12.57
CA THR A 46 -1.80 6.61 -12.58
C THR A 46 -2.29 5.49 -11.68
N ALA A 47 -3.54 5.58 -11.23
CA ALA A 47 -4.16 4.53 -10.41
C ALA A 47 -4.08 3.18 -11.15
N PRO A 48 -3.71 2.09 -10.47
CA PRO A 48 -3.81 0.75 -11.01
C PRO A 48 -5.28 0.30 -11.06
N ASP A 49 -5.57 -0.76 -11.78
CA ASP A 49 -6.92 -1.34 -11.81
C ASP A 49 -7.29 -1.98 -10.47
N LEU A 50 -6.30 -2.53 -9.76
CA LEU A 50 -6.46 -3.15 -8.44
C LEU A 50 -5.34 -2.72 -7.50
N VAL A 51 -5.70 -2.37 -6.27
CA VAL A 51 -4.76 -2.14 -5.16
C VAL A 51 -4.91 -3.26 -4.13
N VAL A 52 -3.81 -3.90 -3.81
CA VAL A 52 -3.75 -4.87 -2.72
C VAL A 52 -3.18 -4.18 -1.48
N LEU A 53 -3.99 -4.12 -0.43
CA LEU A 53 -3.59 -3.62 0.88
C LEU A 53 -3.24 -4.81 1.77
N VAL A 54 -1.99 -4.90 2.17
CA VAL A 54 -1.52 -5.96 3.07
C VAL A 54 -1.50 -5.42 4.50
N GLU A 55 -2.24 -6.05 5.39
CA GLU A 55 -2.38 -5.65 6.78
C GLU A 55 -1.88 -6.74 7.72
N ALA A 56 -1.38 -6.33 8.86
CA ALA A 56 -1.07 -7.17 9.99
C ALA A 56 -1.39 -6.42 11.27
N ASP A 57 -1.64 -7.14 12.37
CA ASP A 57 -1.84 -6.48 13.65
C ASP A 57 -0.56 -5.78 14.14
N MET A 58 -0.71 -4.79 14.99
CA MET A 58 0.41 -3.99 15.50
C MET A 58 1.46 -4.86 16.20
N LYS A 59 1.03 -5.87 16.92
CA LYS A 59 1.94 -6.80 17.65
C LYS A 59 2.80 -7.59 16.65
N THR A 60 2.20 -8.09 15.58
CA THR A 60 2.90 -8.81 14.51
C THR A 60 3.89 -7.90 13.80
N ILE A 61 3.48 -6.67 13.46
CA ILE A 61 4.37 -5.67 12.84
C ILE A 61 5.56 -5.39 13.75
N MET A 62 5.33 -5.10 15.03
CA MET A 62 6.37 -4.80 16.00
C MET A 62 7.34 -5.96 16.20
N ASN A 63 6.84 -7.20 16.30
CA ASN A 63 7.68 -8.38 16.43
C ASN A 63 8.55 -8.59 15.19
N ARG A 64 8.00 -8.43 13.98
CA ARG A 64 8.74 -8.54 12.72
C ARG A 64 9.82 -7.46 12.59
N LEU A 65 9.54 -6.23 13.02
CA LEU A 65 10.54 -5.16 13.02
C LEU A 65 11.69 -5.44 13.99
N ARG A 66 11.39 -5.97 15.19
CA ARG A 66 12.41 -6.32 16.19
C ARG A 66 13.28 -7.51 15.77
N SER A 67 12.74 -8.43 14.97
CA SER A 67 13.45 -9.63 14.52
C SER A 67 14.31 -9.40 13.27
N ARG A 68 14.26 -8.22 12.66
CA ARG A 68 15.12 -7.91 11.51
C ARG A 68 16.56 -7.70 11.97
N GLU A 69 17.45 -8.57 11.51
CA GLU A 69 18.89 -8.52 11.81
C GLU A 69 19.57 -7.27 11.21
N ASP A 70 19.09 -6.80 10.07
CA ASP A 70 19.64 -5.64 9.33
C ASP A 70 19.16 -4.29 9.86
N GLY A 71 18.58 -4.25 11.04
CA GLY A 71 18.20 -3.07 11.81
C GLY A 71 18.14 -1.74 11.07
N ASP A 72 17.22 -1.56 10.11
CA ASP A 72 16.94 -0.22 9.63
C ASP A 72 16.31 0.58 10.79
N THR A 73 17.18 1.20 11.57
CA THR A 73 16.83 1.95 12.79
C THR A 73 15.86 3.09 12.53
N ARG A 74 15.62 3.45 11.25
CA ARG A 74 14.65 4.49 10.86
C ARG A 74 13.21 4.12 11.22
N PHE A 75 12.89 2.83 11.23
CA PHE A 75 11.57 2.29 11.60
C PHE A 75 11.60 1.52 12.90
N ALA A 76 12.48 1.90 13.82
CA ALA A 76 12.45 1.30 15.13
C ALA A 76 11.04 1.44 15.74
N PRO A 77 10.53 0.40 16.39
CA PRO A 77 9.29 0.48 17.15
C PRO A 77 9.32 1.73 18.05
N ASP A 78 8.19 2.41 18.14
CA ASP A 78 8.05 3.66 18.94
C ASP A 78 8.86 4.87 18.41
N SER A 79 9.42 4.80 17.22
CA SER A 79 10.05 5.96 16.59
C SER A 79 9.02 6.89 15.94
N GLN A 80 9.36 8.18 15.85
CA GLN A 80 8.53 9.16 15.14
C GLN A 80 8.30 8.78 13.67
N ALA A 81 9.29 8.14 13.04
CA ALA A 81 9.18 7.65 11.66
C ALA A 81 8.18 6.50 11.55
N PHE A 82 8.15 5.60 12.53
CA PHE A 82 7.18 4.52 12.60
C PHE A 82 5.75 5.07 12.71
N ASP A 83 5.50 5.95 13.69
CA ASP A 83 4.19 6.58 13.88
C ASP A 83 3.74 7.36 12.64
N ARG A 84 4.68 8.05 12.00
CA ARG A 84 4.40 8.76 10.75
C ARG A 84 4.04 7.78 9.63
N GLY A 85 4.73 6.66 9.54
CA GLY A 85 4.47 5.60 8.57
C GLY A 85 3.07 5.00 8.72
N ILE A 86 2.67 4.69 9.93
CA ILE A 86 1.33 4.16 10.22
C ILE A 86 0.25 5.18 9.84
N ARG A 87 0.38 6.44 10.26
CA ARG A 87 -0.57 7.50 9.86
C ARG A 87 -0.65 7.68 8.34
N GLY A 88 0.48 7.56 7.65
CA GLY A 88 0.52 7.63 6.19
C GLY A 88 -0.21 6.50 5.51
N TYR A 89 -0.03 5.28 6.01
CA TYR A 89 -0.74 4.12 5.52
C TYR A 89 -2.27 4.29 5.67
N GLU A 90 -2.75 4.67 6.86
CA GLU A 90 -4.17 4.89 7.11
C GLU A 90 -4.75 6.03 6.23
N SER A 91 -4.00 7.10 6.04
CA SER A 91 -4.43 8.21 5.18
C SER A 91 -4.58 7.78 3.71
N LEU A 92 -3.62 7.02 3.19
CA LEU A 92 -3.68 6.49 1.82
C LEU A 92 -4.77 5.44 1.65
N LYS A 93 -4.95 4.55 2.62
CA LYS A 93 -6.03 3.56 2.64
C LYS A 93 -7.40 4.24 2.59
N ASN A 94 -7.60 5.28 3.39
CA ASN A 94 -8.83 6.07 3.37
C ASN A 94 -9.03 6.74 2.00
N ARG A 95 -7.99 7.31 1.41
CA ARG A 95 -8.06 7.91 0.06
C ARG A 95 -8.42 6.88 -1.01
N ILE A 96 -7.87 5.66 -0.96
CA ILE A 96 -8.18 4.57 -1.88
C ILE A 96 -9.65 4.16 -1.77
N ARG A 97 -10.25 4.26 -0.58
CA ARG A 97 -11.63 3.80 -0.33
C ARG A 97 -12.71 4.88 -0.48
N SER A 98 -12.34 6.14 -0.48
CA SER A 98 -13.29 7.25 -0.33
C SER A 98 -13.65 8.00 -1.61
N THR A 99 -13.08 7.66 -2.76
CA THR A 99 -13.30 8.41 -4.01
C THR A 99 -14.00 7.57 -5.06
N ASP A 100 -14.92 8.18 -5.81
CA ASP A 100 -15.64 7.54 -6.91
C ASP A 100 -14.71 7.08 -8.05
N THR A 101 -13.52 7.67 -8.12
CA THR A 101 -12.47 7.30 -9.07
C THR A 101 -11.40 6.37 -8.45
N ALA A 102 -11.69 5.82 -7.29
CA ALA A 102 -10.77 4.92 -6.60
C ALA A 102 -10.59 3.61 -7.40
N PRO A 103 -9.38 3.06 -7.41
CA PRO A 103 -9.17 1.73 -7.96
C PRO A 103 -9.92 0.68 -7.11
N ALA A 104 -10.25 -0.45 -7.71
CA ALA A 104 -10.67 -1.60 -6.92
C ALA A 104 -9.61 -1.90 -5.86
N SER A 105 -10.03 -2.26 -4.65
CA SER A 105 -9.09 -2.57 -3.57
C SER A 105 -9.52 -3.79 -2.78
N ILE A 106 -8.54 -4.61 -2.41
CA ILE A 106 -8.72 -5.73 -1.49
C ILE A 106 -7.76 -5.62 -0.33
N VAL A 107 -8.19 -6.07 0.83
CA VAL A 107 -7.35 -6.19 2.02
C VAL A 107 -6.99 -7.64 2.23
N ILE A 108 -5.72 -7.90 2.45
CA ILE A 108 -5.17 -9.21 2.76
C ILE A 108 -4.53 -9.16 4.12
N GLU A 109 -4.94 -10.05 4.99
CA GLU A 109 -4.30 -10.26 6.28
C GLU A 109 -2.97 -10.99 6.09
N ASN A 110 -1.98 -10.64 6.88
CA ASN A 110 -0.64 -11.20 6.84
C ASN A 110 -0.16 -11.51 8.26
N GLU A 111 -0.98 -12.23 9.02
CA GLU A 111 -0.61 -12.72 10.34
C GLU A 111 0.11 -14.08 10.25
N THR A 112 -0.44 -14.97 9.44
CA THR A 112 0.01 -16.33 9.26
C THR A 112 0.35 -16.64 7.81
N ARG A 113 0.97 -17.80 7.56
CA ARG A 113 1.21 -18.29 6.19
C ARG A 113 -0.10 -18.68 5.48
N GLU A 114 -1.10 -19.10 6.24
CA GLU A 114 -2.42 -19.47 5.72
C GLU A 114 -3.17 -18.23 5.22
N ASP A 115 -3.09 -17.11 5.94
CA ASP A 115 -3.66 -15.83 5.50
C ASP A 115 -3.07 -15.38 4.17
N LEU A 116 -1.75 -15.51 3.99
CA LEU A 116 -1.10 -15.20 2.73
C LEU A 116 -1.57 -16.11 1.59
N SER A 117 -1.73 -17.41 1.83
CA SER A 117 -2.22 -18.34 0.81
C SER A 117 -3.63 -17.99 0.38
N SER A 118 -4.54 -17.79 1.34
CA SER A 118 -5.91 -17.33 1.08
C SER A 118 -5.94 -15.96 0.39
N GLY A 119 -5.00 -15.08 0.75
CA GLY A 119 -4.83 -13.78 0.11
C GLY A 119 -4.49 -13.88 -1.37
N VAL A 120 -3.61 -14.80 -1.75
CA VAL A 120 -3.23 -15.04 -3.15
C VAL A 120 -4.44 -15.49 -3.98
N ASP A 121 -5.26 -16.40 -3.46
CA ASP A 121 -6.47 -16.86 -4.13
C ASP A 121 -7.45 -15.71 -4.37
N ARG A 122 -7.66 -14.85 -3.36
CA ARG A 122 -8.51 -13.66 -3.47
C ARG A 122 -7.99 -12.64 -4.48
N ILE A 123 -6.67 -12.47 -4.59
CA ILE A 123 -6.07 -11.61 -5.63
C ILE A 123 -6.39 -12.18 -7.01
N ALA A 124 -6.19 -13.48 -7.22
CA ALA A 124 -6.45 -14.14 -8.50
C ALA A 124 -7.92 -14.00 -8.91
N GLU A 125 -8.86 -14.21 -8.01
CA GLU A 125 -10.30 -14.01 -8.23
C GLU A 125 -10.63 -12.56 -8.61
N SER A 126 -10.04 -11.59 -7.90
CA SER A 126 -10.24 -10.16 -8.16
C SER A 126 -9.72 -9.74 -9.54
N ILE A 127 -8.55 -10.24 -9.93
CA ILE A 127 -7.98 -10.00 -11.26
C ILE A 127 -8.91 -10.57 -12.34
N HIS A 128 -9.40 -11.79 -12.15
CA HIS A 128 -10.31 -12.42 -13.10
C HIS A 128 -11.62 -11.63 -13.24
N SER A 129 -12.16 -11.11 -12.15
CA SER A 129 -13.39 -10.30 -12.16
C SER A 129 -13.23 -8.95 -12.88
N ILE A 130 -12.03 -8.36 -12.88
CA ILE A 130 -11.77 -7.07 -13.54
C ILE A 130 -11.63 -7.25 -15.07
N HIS A 131 -11.20 -8.42 -15.51
CA HIS A 131 -10.92 -8.68 -16.93
C HIS A 131 -12.08 -9.38 -17.68
N ASN A 132 -13.18 -9.72 -17.00
CA ASN A 132 -14.40 -10.24 -17.58
C ASN A 132 -15.50 -9.20 -17.65
#